data_1fededc3fc41c59a1cfde5fc4eda8de3
#
_entry.id   1fededc3fc41c59a1cfde5fc4eda8de3
#
_cell.length_a   1.000
_cell.length_b   1.000
_cell.length_c   1.000
_cell.angle_alpha   90.00
_cell.angle_beta   90.00
_cell.angle_gamma   90.00
#
_symmetry.space_group_name_H-M   'P 1'
#
loop_
_entity.id
_entity.type
_entity.pdbx_description
1 polymer ?
#
loop_
_entity_poly.entity_id
_entity_poly.type
_entity_poly.pdbx_seq_one_letter_code
_entity_poly.pdbx_strand_id
1 'polypeptide(L)'
;MIYRTPKGNVVSISENGIATALDGQQFCFTENQIEQCELIARLDERFLKYFTDDVLEKYKQIRDGGFGDIYMLDRALNGQLDKELNIAK
;
A
#
# COMPACT_ATOMS: atom_id res chain seq x y z
N MET A 1 6.79 2.92 -1.37
CA MET A 1 6.26 1.63 -0.91
C MET A 1 5.23 1.83 0.17
N ILE A 2 4.29 0.92 0.27
CA ILE A 2 3.20 1.05 1.22
C ILE A 2 3.44 0.15 2.43
N TYR A 3 3.36 0.75 3.60
CA TYR A 3 3.66 0.08 4.87
C TYR A 3 2.52 0.27 5.85
N ARG A 4 2.46 -0.64 6.82
CA ARG A 4 1.58 -0.48 7.99
C ARG A 4 2.46 -0.25 9.21
N THR A 5 2.22 0.84 9.92
CA THR A 5 3.00 1.18 11.10
C THR A 5 2.62 0.28 12.28
N PRO A 6 3.46 0.21 13.33
CA PRO A 6 3.09 -0.55 14.53
C PRO A 6 1.80 -0.08 15.19
N LYS A 7 1.41 1.17 14.94
CA LYS A 7 0.15 1.70 15.46
C LYS A 7 -1.06 1.32 14.59
N GLY A 8 -0.82 0.64 13.47
CA GLY A 8 -1.88 0.19 12.58
C GLY A 8 -2.22 1.13 11.44
N ASN A 9 -1.52 2.24 11.30
CA ASN A 9 -1.78 3.19 10.22
C ASN A 9 -1.09 2.75 8.93
N VAL A 10 -1.76 2.95 7.80
CA VAL A 10 -1.18 2.65 6.49
C VAL A 10 -0.59 3.94 5.92
N VAL A 11 0.68 3.88 5.53
CA VAL A 11 1.40 5.04 5.00
C VAL A 11 2.22 4.63 3.79
N SER A 12 2.57 5.61 2.95
CA SER A 12 3.51 5.41 1.86
C SER A 12 4.85 6.02 2.27
N ILE A 13 5.92 5.24 2.23
CA ILE A 13 7.24 5.71 2.63
C ILE A 13 8.13 5.78 1.39
N SER A 14 8.71 6.98 1.14
CA SER A 14 9.60 7.21 0.01
C SER A 14 11.01 6.70 0.31
N GLU A 15 11.86 6.69 -0.71
CA GLU A 15 13.26 6.30 -0.55
C GLU A 15 14.00 7.23 0.41
N ASN A 16 13.52 8.46 0.56
CA ASN A 16 14.12 9.45 1.46
C ASN A 16 13.63 9.33 2.90
N GLY A 17 12.80 8.34 3.19
CA GLY A 17 12.27 8.14 4.54
C GLY A 17 11.09 9.02 4.89
N ILE A 18 10.45 9.64 3.91
CA ILE A 18 9.28 10.47 4.15
C ILE A 18 8.02 9.62 4.04
N ALA A 19 7.30 9.51 5.15
CA ALA A 19 6.06 8.77 5.23
C ALA A 19 4.89 9.71 5.00
N THR A 20 3.99 9.36 4.08
CA THR A 20 2.80 10.13 3.76
C THR A 20 1.57 9.35 4.16
N ALA A 21 0.70 9.96 4.98
CA ALA A 21 -0.55 9.35 5.41
C ALA A 21 -1.67 9.68 4.41
N LEU A 22 -2.81 9.00 4.56
CA LEU A 22 -3.96 9.20 3.68
C LEU A 22 -4.47 10.65 3.67
N ASP A 23 -4.35 11.34 4.81
CA ASP A 23 -4.81 12.73 4.92
C ASP A 23 -3.79 13.74 4.39
N GLY A 24 -2.68 13.25 3.83
CA GLY A 24 -1.64 14.10 3.28
C GLY A 24 -0.58 14.54 4.27
N GLN A 25 -0.69 14.18 5.54
CA GLN A 25 0.34 14.50 6.52
C GLN A 25 1.61 13.72 6.22
N GLN A 26 2.75 14.39 6.40
CA GLN A 26 4.05 13.78 6.13
C GLN A 26 4.90 13.75 7.40
N PHE A 27 5.63 12.66 7.55
CA PHE A 27 6.51 12.44 8.70
C PHE A 27 7.86 11.94 8.21
N CYS A 28 8.92 12.27 8.95
CA CYS A 28 10.24 11.72 8.64
C CYS A 28 10.45 10.47 9.49
N PHE A 29 10.69 9.34 8.83
CA PHE A 29 10.96 8.07 9.50
C PHE A 29 12.43 7.73 9.35
N THR A 30 13.05 7.29 10.45
CA THR A 30 14.42 6.74 10.40
C THR A 30 14.36 5.31 9.86
N GLU A 31 15.52 4.79 9.45
CA GLU A 31 15.61 3.40 9.00
C GLU A 31 15.08 2.43 10.07
N ASN A 32 15.40 2.70 11.32
CA ASN A 32 14.96 1.86 12.41
C ASN A 32 13.43 1.87 12.54
N GLN A 33 12.82 3.03 12.36
CA GLN A 33 11.37 3.13 12.40
C GLN A 33 10.72 2.41 11.23
N ILE A 34 11.33 2.49 10.04
CA ILE A 34 10.81 1.80 8.86
C ILE A 34 10.91 0.29 9.03
N GLU A 35 11.98 -0.21 9.64
CA GLU A 35 12.15 -1.64 9.90
C GLU A 35 11.06 -2.20 10.81
N GLN A 36 10.48 -1.37 11.66
CA GLN A 36 9.39 -1.78 12.54
C GLN A 36 8.04 -1.79 11.85
N CYS A 37 7.96 -1.25 10.63
CA CYS A 37 6.74 -1.24 9.86
C CYS A 37 6.61 -2.52 9.03
N GLU A 38 5.39 -2.95 8.80
CA GLU A 38 5.11 -4.10 7.95
C GLU A 38 4.98 -3.62 6.50
N LEU A 39 5.78 -4.19 5.60
CA LEU A 39 5.65 -3.88 4.17
C LEU A 39 4.37 -4.53 3.64
N ILE A 40 3.48 -3.72 3.10
CA ILE A 40 2.21 -4.19 2.54
C ILE A 40 2.36 -4.42 1.04
N ALA A 41 2.83 -3.40 0.30
CA ALA A 41 2.91 -3.48 -1.15
C ALA A 41 4.06 -2.62 -1.66
N ARG A 42 4.67 -3.06 -2.76
CA ARG A 42 5.72 -2.30 -3.45
C ARG A 42 5.12 -1.37 -4.49
N LEU A 43 4.19 -0.54 -4.04
CA LEU A 43 3.48 0.41 -4.87
C LEU A 43 3.79 1.82 -4.37
N ASP A 44 3.68 2.80 -5.27
CA ASP A 44 3.99 4.16 -4.90
C ASP A 44 2.81 4.84 -4.18
N GLU A 45 3.02 6.12 -3.82
CA GLU A 45 2.08 6.89 -3.03
C GLU A 45 0.70 6.98 -3.65
N ARG A 46 0.60 7.00 -4.98
CA ARG A 46 -0.68 7.16 -5.65
C ARG A 46 -1.66 6.02 -5.37
N PHE A 47 -1.15 4.87 -4.94
CA PHE A 47 -2.00 3.72 -4.62
C PHE A 47 -2.43 3.69 -3.16
N LEU A 48 -1.92 4.59 -2.34
CA LEU A 48 -2.20 4.57 -0.90
C LEU A 48 -3.70 4.67 -0.62
N LYS A 49 -4.41 5.48 -1.39
CA LYS A 49 -5.85 5.70 -1.18
C LYS A 49 -6.71 4.46 -1.34
N TYR A 50 -6.18 3.44 -2.02
CA TYR A 50 -6.93 2.20 -2.24
C TYR A 50 -6.83 1.25 -1.05
N PHE A 51 -5.88 1.45 -0.15
CA PHE A 51 -5.64 0.55 0.97
C PHE A 51 -6.47 0.95 2.19
N THR A 52 -7.80 0.91 2.03
CA THR A 52 -8.70 1.02 3.17
C THR A 52 -8.61 -0.27 3.99
N ASP A 53 -9.18 -0.27 5.20
CA ASP A 53 -9.11 -1.44 6.07
C ASP A 53 -9.68 -2.69 5.39
N ASP A 54 -10.83 -2.55 4.70
CA ASP A 54 -11.46 -3.67 4.01
C ASP A 54 -10.59 -4.20 2.87
N VAL A 55 -10.03 -3.29 2.07
CA VAL A 55 -9.20 -3.67 0.93
C VAL A 55 -7.89 -4.27 1.41
N LEU A 56 -7.31 -3.71 2.48
CA LEU A 56 -6.09 -4.24 3.04
C LEU A 56 -6.28 -5.69 3.49
N GLU A 57 -7.39 -5.98 4.13
CA GLU A 57 -7.70 -7.33 4.59
C GLU A 57 -7.77 -8.30 3.41
N LYS A 58 -8.50 -7.93 2.36
CA LYS A 58 -8.60 -8.76 1.16
C LYS A 58 -7.26 -8.93 0.47
N TYR A 59 -6.50 -7.85 0.38
CA TYR A 59 -5.18 -7.90 -0.25
C TYR A 59 -4.26 -8.88 0.49
N LYS A 60 -4.28 -8.84 1.81
CA LYS A 60 -3.46 -9.74 2.62
C LYS A 60 -3.84 -11.20 2.40
N GLN A 61 -5.11 -11.48 2.18
CA GLN A 61 -5.57 -12.84 1.94
C GLN A 61 -5.09 -13.41 0.61
N ILE A 62 -4.90 -12.55 -0.41
CA ILE A 62 -4.55 -13.01 -1.75
C ILE A 62 -3.09 -12.78 -2.13
N ARG A 63 -2.32 -12.05 -1.32
CA ARG A 63 -0.97 -11.63 -1.71
C ARG A 63 0.02 -12.80 -1.87
N ASP A 64 -0.28 -13.96 -1.35
CA ASP A 64 0.59 -15.12 -1.48
C ASP A 64 0.44 -15.82 -2.83
N GLY A 65 -0.36 -15.25 -3.73
CA GLY A 65 -0.64 -15.87 -5.01
C GLY A 65 0.48 -15.78 -6.04
N GLY A 66 1.55 -15.05 -5.76
CA GLY A 66 2.71 -14.97 -6.65
C GLY A 66 2.58 -13.99 -7.80
N PHE A 67 1.54 -13.16 -7.81
CA PHE A 67 1.33 -12.15 -8.85
C PHE A 67 1.85 -10.79 -8.39
N GLY A 68 1.95 -9.85 -9.34
CA GLY A 68 2.39 -8.50 -9.01
C GLY A 68 1.44 -7.75 -8.09
N ASP A 69 1.97 -6.76 -7.37
CA ASP A 69 1.18 -6.00 -6.39
C ASP A 69 -0.03 -5.31 -7.01
N ILE A 70 0.12 -4.76 -8.21
CA ILE A 70 -0.99 -4.08 -8.87
C ILE A 70 -2.11 -5.07 -9.20
N TYR A 71 -1.74 -6.25 -9.67
CA TYR A 71 -2.72 -7.29 -9.97
C TYR A 71 -3.47 -7.73 -8.72
N MET A 72 -2.72 -7.92 -7.63
CA MET A 72 -3.31 -8.35 -6.37
C MET A 72 -4.25 -7.27 -5.82
N LEU A 73 -3.84 -6.02 -5.91
CA LEU A 73 -4.67 -4.91 -5.45
C LEU A 73 -5.93 -4.78 -6.30
N ASP A 74 -5.80 -4.94 -7.62
CA ASP A 74 -6.97 -4.88 -8.49
C ASP A 74 -7.98 -5.97 -8.15
N ARG A 75 -7.50 -7.17 -7.86
CA ARG A 75 -8.39 -8.25 -7.43
C ARG A 75 -9.07 -7.93 -6.11
N ALA A 76 -8.35 -7.33 -5.18
CA ALA A 76 -8.93 -6.93 -3.90
C ALA A 76 -10.03 -5.88 -4.09
N LEU A 77 -9.87 -5.03 -5.11
CA LEU A 77 -10.85 -4.01 -5.47
C LEU A 77 -11.91 -4.49 -6.45
N ASN A 78 -11.89 -5.77 -6.80
CA ASN A 78 -12.85 -6.37 -7.73
C ASN A 78 -12.83 -5.72 -9.12
N GLY A 79 -11.63 -5.52 -9.67
CA GLY A 79 -11.45 -4.99 -11.01
C GLY A 79 -11.58 -3.48 -11.13
N GLN A 80 -11.64 -2.79 -10.02
CA GLN A 80 -11.85 -1.34 -10.04
C GLN A 80 -10.67 -0.59 -10.65
N LEU A 81 -9.46 -1.03 -10.41
CA LEU A 81 -8.26 -0.38 -10.96
C LEU A 81 -8.18 -0.49 -12.47
N ASP A 82 -8.70 -1.57 -13.01
CA ASP A 82 -8.71 -1.81 -14.44
C ASP A 82 -9.40 -0.65 -15.17
N LYS A 83 -10.47 -0.15 -14.60
CA LYS A 83 -11.22 0.96 -15.17
C LYS A 83 -10.58 2.31 -14.93
N GLU A 84 -10.09 2.52 -13.70
CA GLU A 84 -9.55 3.83 -13.30
C GLU A 84 -8.18 4.12 -13.88
N LEU A 85 -7.31 3.11 -13.90
CA LEU A 85 -5.92 3.30 -14.27
C LEU A 85 -5.55 2.63 -15.58
N ASN A 86 -6.51 1.99 -16.23
CA ASN A 86 -6.30 1.31 -17.50
C ASN A 86 -5.14 0.30 -17.42
N ILE A 87 -5.17 -0.53 -16.39
CA ILE A 87 -4.12 -1.51 -16.13
C ILE A 87 -4.42 -2.85 -16.82
N ALA A 88 -5.53 -2.95 -17.49
CA ALA A 88 -6.04 -4.19 -18.06
C ALA A 88 -4.99 -4.92 -18.88
N LYS A 89 -4.83 -6.18 -18.59
CA LYS A 89 -3.97 -7.14 -19.27
C LYS A 89 -2.55 -6.69 -19.33
#